data_2a39504ecf9602ec685f8ab1341b4010
#
_entry.id   2a39504ecf9602ec685f8ab1341b4010
#
_cell.length_a   1.000
_cell.length_b   1.000
_cell.length_c   1.000
_cell.angle_alpha   90.00
_cell.angle_beta   90.00
_cell.angle_gamma   90.00
#
_symmetry.space_group_name_H-M   'P 1'
#
loop_
_entity.id
_entity.type
_entity.pdbx_description
1 polymer ?
#
loop_
_entity_poly.entity_id
_entity_poly.type
_entity_poly.pdbx_seq_one_letter_code
_entity_poly.pdbx_strand_id
1 'polypeptide(L)'
;MEWSKIKNIVLLILVCVNAFLLALVLLQQHKTARFQEEASAGAVSALANSGIAFHLERVPRDMELAGLNFTQDRSGEQAAAEALLGRVTEQAESTTMRTLYAGANGSAEFFMSGEFSVALDAGVYQADPDELERAGRDCLALLGMEAELVSRETREQESVWTYRQLWEDVPVFSCQVELTWRDGSLVLLRGRRLAGSALPADTGAPLTTATVLVRFLAGLNEGNYVCSSIDGMRAGYVVSGASRSGQLTPVWRVETDTGAYDVDGVTGALVPVA
;
A
#
# COMPACT_ATOMS: atom_id res chain seq x y z
N MET A 1 -11.57 44.86 -42.69
CA MET A 1 -10.46 43.92 -43.01
C MET A 1 -9.36 43.85 -41.94
N GLU A 2 -9.38 44.64 -40.89
CA GLU A 2 -8.29 44.68 -39.90
C GLU A 2 -8.50 43.73 -38.70
N TRP A 3 -9.72 43.39 -38.35
CA TRP A 3 -10.05 42.53 -37.25
C TRP A 3 -9.49 41.09 -37.40
N SER A 4 -9.50 40.55 -38.63
CA SER A 4 -8.92 39.22 -38.89
C SER A 4 -7.40 39.20 -38.74
N LYS A 5 -6.70 40.28 -39.08
CA LYS A 5 -5.24 40.39 -38.92
C LYS A 5 -4.85 40.46 -37.45
N ILE A 6 -5.59 41.25 -36.67
CA ILE A 6 -5.37 41.38 -35.19
C ILE A 6 -5.58 40.03 -34.52
N LYS A 7 -6.67 39.31 -34.85
CA LYS A 7 -6.93 37.97 -34.34
C LYS A 7 -5.81 36.98 -34.63
N ASN A 8 -5.27 36.99 -35.85
CA ASN A 8 -4.17 36.09 -36.24
C ASN A 8 -2.85 36.44 -35.52
N ILE A 9 -2.58 37.73 -35.29
CA ILE A 9 -1.40 38.18 -34.56
C ILE A 9 -1.52 37.74 -33.08
N VAL A 10 -2.67 37.93 -32.46
CA VAL A 10 -2.92 37.48 -31.07
C VAL A 10 -2.79 35.97 -30.94
N LEU A 11 -3.33 35.21 -31.92
CA LEU A 11 -3.21 33.76 -31.95
C LEU A 11 -1.74 33.31 -32.09
N LEU A 12 -0.98 33.98 -32.97
CA LEU A 12 0.45 33.70 -33.13
C LEU A 12 1.24 33.94 -31.88
N ILE A 13 1.01 35.08 -31.21
CA ILE A 13 1.65 35.40 -29.92
C ILE A 13 1.31 34.34 -28.89
N LEU A 14 0.05 33.93 -28.79
CA LEU A 14 -0.39 32.91 -27.84
C LEU A 14 0.31 31.57 -28.09
N VAL A 15 0.43 31.15 -29.35
CA VAL A 15 1.14 29.92 -29.74
C VAL A 15 2.63 30.02 -29.39
N CYS A 16 3.28 31.16 -29.68
CA CYS A 16 4.69 31.37 -29.32
C CYS A 16 4.93 31.34 -27.82
N VAL A 17 4.08 31.99 -27.03
CA VAL A 17 4.17 31.98 -25.56
C VAL A 17 3.97 30.55 -25.01
N ASN A 18 2.97 29.81 -25.48
CA ASN A 18 2.76 28.43 -25.06
C ASN A 18 3.93 27.51 -25.44
N ALA A 19 4.46 27.64 -26.66
CA ALA A 19 5.63 26.90 -27.10
C ALA A 19 6.88 27.22 -26.25
N PHE A 20 7.08 28.49 -25.90
CA PHE A 20 8.17 28.93 -25.01
C PHE A 20 8.01 28.36 -23.59
N LEU A 21 6.80 28.44 -23.02
CA LEU A 21 6.50 27.87 -21.70
C LEU A 21 6.72 26.35 -21.69
N LEU A 22 6.26 25.65 -22.74
CA LEU A 22 6.49 24.22 -22.89
C LEU A 22 7.99 23.89 -22.95
N ALA A 23 8.77 24.65 -23.71
CA ALA A 23 10.22 24.45 -23.79
C ALA A 23 10.90 24.69 -22.43
N LEU A 24 10.48 25.71 -21.66
CA LEU A 24 10.98 25.94 -20.30
C LEU A 24 10.66 24.78 -19.36
N VAL A 25 9.43 24.26 -19.38
CA VAL A 25 9.01 23.11 -18.57
C VAL A 25 9.84 21.88 -18.90
N LEU A 26 10.02 21.57 -20.18
CA LEU A 26 10.84 20.43 -20.63
C LEU A 26 12.31 20.57 -20.19
N LEU A 27 12.90 21.75 -20.33
CA LEU A 27 14.27 22.02 -19.86
C LEU A 27 14.40 21.87 -18.34
N GLN A 28 13.41 22.30 -17.58
CA GLN A 28 13.39 22.16 -16.13
C GLN A 28 13.25 20.68 -15.73
N GLN A 29 12.37 19.92 -16.38
CA GLN A 29 12.22 18.49 -16.13
C GLN A 29 13.52 17.72 -16.39
N HIS A 30 14.22 18.03 -17.49
CA HIS A 30 15.52 17.41 -17.79
C HIS A 30 16.60 17.71 -16.74
N LYS A 31 16.63 18.92 -16.21
CA LYS A 31 17.59 19.29 -15.14
C LYS A 31 17.27 18.57 -13.85
N THR A 32 15.99 18.51 -13.48
CA THR A 32 15.54 17.81 -12.25
C THR A 32 15.86 16.32 -12.35
N ALA A 33 15.56 15.66 -13.48
CA ALA A 33 15.86 14.25 -13.68
C ALA A 33 17.36 13.92 -13.53
N ARG A 34 18.25 14.74 -14.13
CA ARG A 34 19.70 14.57 -13.96
C ARG A 34 20.16 14.73 -12.52
N PHE A 35 19.61 15.73 -11.82
CA PHE A 35 19.94 15.97 -10.42
C PHE A 35 19.51 14.79 -9.52
N GLN A 36 18.34 14.22 -9.78
CA GLN A 36 17.85 13.02 -9.09
C GLN A 36 18.73 11.81 -9.37
N GLU A 37 19.15 11.61 -10.61
CA GLU A 37 20.02 10.50 -11.00
C GLU A 37 21.40 10.60 -10.32
N GLU A 38 22.02 11.80 -10.31
CA GLU A 38 23.30 12.04 -9.64
C GLU A 38 23.17 11.86 -8.12
N ALA A 39 22.08 12.34 -7.50
CA ALA A 39 21.82 12.16 -6.07
C ALA A 39 21.62 10.67 -5.71
N SER A 40 20.87 9.92 -6.53
CA SER A 40 20.66 8.48 -6.35
C SER A 40 21.97 7.71 -6.51
N ALA A 41 22.80 8.05 -7.49
CA ALA A 41 24.11 7.44 -7.67
C ALA A 41 25.03 7.71 -6.46
N GLY A 42 24.99 8.93 -5.91
CA GLY A 42 25.69 9.28 -4.68
C GLY A 42 25.22 8.46 -3.47
N ALA A 43 23.91 8.29 -3.30
CA ALA A 43 23.34 7.49 -2.21
C ALA A 43 23.72 6.00 -2.34
N VAL A 44 23.64 5.44 -3.54
CA VAL A 44 24.06 4.05 -3.82
C VAL A 44 25.57 3.86 -3.55
N SER A 45 26.38 4.84 -3.92
CA SER A 45 27.82 4.81 -3.61
C SER A 45 28.09 4.85 -2.09
N ALA A 46 27.32 5.60 -1.32
CA ALA A 46 27.42 5.64 0.14
C ALA A 46 27.05 4.29 0.77
N LEU A 47 26.00 3.61 0.26
CA LEU A 47 25.63 2.26 0.67
C LEU A 47 26.75 1.26 0.35
N ALA A 48 27.30 1.29 -0.86
CA ALA A 48 28.39 0.42 -1.28
C ALA A 48 29.65 0.61 -0.42
N ASN A 49 29.99 1.84 -0.06
CA ASN A 49 31.11 2.14 0.84
C ASN A 49 30.88 1.62 2.27
N SER A 50 29.63 1.41 2.65
CA SER A 50 29.23 0.80 3.94
C SER A 50 29.04 -0.73 3.84
N GLY A 51 29.37 -1.33 2.70
CA GLY A 51 29.28 -2.78 2.48
C GLY A 51 27.89 -3.26 2.10
N ILE A 52 26.96 -2.37 1.73
CA ILE A 52 25.60 -2.72 1.35
C ILE A 52 25.47 -2.65 -0.18
N ALA A 53 25.16 -3.78 -0.80
CA ALA A 53 24.95 -3.87 -2.25
C ALA A 53 23.55 -3.39 -2.62
N PHE A 54 23.46 -2.41 -3.51
CA PHE A 54 22.21 -1.99 -4.16
C PHE A 54 22.49 -1.50 -5.58
N HIS A 55 21.68 -1.90 -6.54
CA HIS A 55 21.88 -1.53 -7.93
C HIS A 55 21.12 -0.24 -8.27
N LEU A 56 21.81 0.73 -8.87
CA LEU A 56 21.22 2.02 -9.26
C LEU A 56 19.96 1.87 -10.12
N GLU A 57 19.94 0.88 -11.01
CA GLU A 57 18.80 0.59 -11.89
C GLU A 57 17.53 0.14 -11.14
N ARG A 58 17.67 -0.31 -9.89
CA ARG A 58 16.58 -0.72 -9.00
C ARG A 58 16.09 0.41 -8.09
N VAL A 59 16.77 1.56 -8.09
CA VAL A 59 16.33 2.73 -7.32
C VAL A 59 15.03 3.26 -7.94
N PRO A 60 13.91 3.25 -7.21
CA PRO A 60 12.65 3.75 -7.73
C PRO A 60 12.69 5.28 -7.89
N ARG A 61 11.74 5.80 -8.66
CA ARG A 61 11.54 7.26 -8.75
C ARG A 61 11.05 7.81 -7.42
N ASP A 62 11.19 9.12 -7.25
CA ASP A 62 10.68 9.79 -6.06
C ASP A 62 9.18 9.52 -5.89
N MET A 63 8.79 9.36 -4.63
CA MET A 63 7.42 9.11 -4.23
C MET A 63 6.62 10.42 -4.24
N GLU A 64 5.41 10.38 -4.82
CA GLU A 64 4.45 11.49 -4.81
C GLU A 64 3.33 11.30 -3.77
N LEU A 65 3.46 10.31 -2.88
CA LEU A 65 2.44 9.98 -1.88
C LEU A 65 2.44 11.03 -0.76
N ALA A 66 1.27 11.63 -0.54
CA ALA A 66 1.02 12.48 0.63
C ALA A 66 0.47 11.65 1.79
N GLY A 67 0.69 12.11 3.02
CA GLY A 67 0.01 11.54 4.17
C GLY A 67 -1.50 11.77 4.10
N LEU A 68 -2.29 10.82 4.61
CA LEU A 68 -3.75 10.90 4.60
C LEU A 68 -4.30 10.69 6.00
N ASN A 69 -5.27 11.50 6.41
CA ASN A 69 -6.08 11.25 7.61
C ASN A 69 -7.21 10.30 7.23
N PHE A 70 -7.27 9.15 7.86
CA PHE A 70 -8.21 8.08 7.56
C PHE A 70 -9.27 7.95 8.65
N THR A 71 -10.51 7.69 8.24
CA THR A 71 -11.63 7.39 9.14
C THR A 71 -12.26 6.07 8.72
N GLN A 72 -12.23 5.08 9.65
CA GLN A 72 -12.84 3.76 9.45
C GLN A 72 -14.36 3.88 9.40
N ASP A 73 -14.97 3.37 8.34
CA ASP A 73 -16.42 3.26 8.18
C ASP A 73 -16.86 1.80 8.39
N ARG A 74 -17.82 1.63 9.26
CA ARG A 74 -18.41 0.33 9.59
C ARG A 74 -19.76 0.07 8.92
N SER A 75 -20.30 1.06 8.23
CA SER A 75 -21.66 0.97 7.62
C SER A 75 -21.80 -0.16 6.62
N GLY A 76 -20.69 -0.59 5.99
CA GLY A 76 -20.64 -1.71 5.04
C GLY A 76 -20.38 -3.09 5.66
N GLU A 77 -20.19 -3.23 6.99
CA GLU A 77 -19.81 -4.51 7.60
C GLU A 77 -20.89 -5.59 7.44
N GLN A 78 -22.15 -5.23 7.65
CA GLN A 78 -23.26 -6.18 7.47
C GLN A 78 -23.36 -6.64 6.01
N ALA A 79 -23.29 -5.73 5.04
CA ALA A 79 -23.34 -6.09 3.63
C ALA A 79 -22.16 -7.00 3.22
N ALA A 80 -20.97 -6.74 3.74
CA ALA A 80 -19.79 -7.57 3.53
C ALA A 80 -19.95 -8.97 4.14
N ALA A 81 -20.50 -9.05 5.36
CA ALA A 81 -20.85 -10.33 5.99
C ALA A 81 -21.93 -11.09 5.19
N GLU A 82 -22.98 -10.41 4.74
CA GLU A 82 -24.04 -11.02 3.93
C GLU A 82 -23.54 -11.53 2.58
N ALA A 83 -22.58 -10.85 1.97
CA ALA A 83 -21.98 -11.27 0.70
C ALA A 83 -21.22 -12.60 0.82
N LEU A 84 -20.60 -12.86 1.98
CA LEU A 84 -19.84 -14.10 2.23
C LEU A 84 -20.70 -15.19 2.88
N LEU A 85 -21.54 -14.82 3.86
CA LEU A 85 -22.22 -15.78 4.73
C LEU A 85 -23.67 -16.04 4.33
N GLY A 86 -24.19 -15.32 3.31
CA GLY A 86 -25.61 -15.27 3.01
C GLY A 86 -26.33 -14.35 4.01
N ARG A 87 -27.65 -14.54 4.19
CA ARG A 87 -28.40 -13.75 5.17
C ARG A 87 -27.80 -13.91 6.57
N VAL A 88 -27.42 -12.78 7.18
CA VAL A 88 -26.79 -12.78 8.52
C VAL A 88 -27.71 -12.24 9.60
N THR A 89 -27.43 -12.63 10.84
CA THR A 89 -28.01 -12.08 12.06
C THR A 89 -26.88 -11.59 12.96
N GLU A 90 -26.97 -10.36 13.44
CA GLU A 90 -26.05 -9.83 14.45
C GLU A 90 -26.27 -10.57 15.77
N GLN A 91 -25.19 -11.00 16.40
CA GLN A 91 -25.24 -11.77 17.64
C GLN A 91 -25.37 -10.84 18.86
N ALA A 92 -25.98 -11.33 19.93
CA ALA A 92 -26.19 -10.58 21.17
C ALA A 92 -24.88 -10.20 21.88
N GLU A 93 -23.80 -10.92 21.60
CA GLU A 93 -22.46 -10.65 22.12
C GLU A 93 -21.74 -9.50 21.40
N SER A 94 -22.35 -8.90 20.36
CA SER A 94 -21.83 -7.70 19.70
C SER A 94 -21.69 -6.53 20.70
N THR A 95 -20.62 -5.79 20.54
CA THR A 95 -20.30 -4.62 21.39
C THR A 95 -19.98 -3.40 20.53
N THR A 96 -19.73 -2.24 21.15
CA THR A 96 -19.28 -1.06 20.42
C THR A 96 -17.90 -1.24 19.77
N MET A 97 -17.08 -2.17 20.26
CA MET A 97 -15.73 -2.43 19.75
C MET A 97 -15.70 -3.53 18.69
N ARG A 98 -16.65 -4.45 18.70
CA ARG A 98 -16.75 -5.55 17.74
C ARG A 98 -18.19 -5.92 17.43
N THR A 99 -18.42 -6.38 16.19
CA THR A 99 -19.71 -6.91 15.76
C THR A 99 -19.53 -8.36 15.30
N LEU A 100 -20.42 -9.22 15.75
CA LEU A 100 -20.47 -10.63 15.38
C LEU A 100 -21.69 -10.89 14.52
N TYR A 101 -21.48 -11.56 13.40
CA TYR A 101 -22.52 -12.01 12.49
C TYR A 101 -22.50 -13.54 12.37
N ALA A 102 -23.65 -14.15 12.38
CA ALA A 102 -23.81 -15.55 11.97
C ALA A 102 -24.72 -15.65 10.76
N GLY A 103 -24.33 -16.47 9.81
CA GLY A 103 -25.05 -16.75 8.58
C GLY A 103 -25.13 -18.24 8.28
N ALA A 104 -25.74 -18.58 7.13
CA ALA A 104 -25.89 -19.98 6.72
C ALA A 104 -24.54 -20.63 6.34
N ASN A 105 -23.56 -19.84 5.96
CA ASN A 105 -22.26 -20.27 5.44
C ASN A 105 -21.11 -20.12 6.44
N GLY A 106 -21.40 -19.77 7.71
CA GLY A 106 -20.39 -19.57 8.73
C GLY A 106 -20.63 -18.35 9.62
N SER A 107 -19.55 -17.74 10.13
CA SER A 107 -19.59 -16.58 11.02
C SER A 107 -18.53 -15.55 10.67
N ALA A 108 -18.78 -14.29 11.03
CA ALA A 108 -17.86 -13.20 10.86
C ALA A 108 -17.78 -12.34 12.12
N GLU A 109 -16.58 -11.85 12.41
CA GLU A 109 -16.28 -10.92 13.47
C GLU A 109 -15.52 -9.72 12.88
N PHE A 110 -16.02 -8.51 13.16
CA PHE A 110 -15.40 -7.25 12.72
C PHE A 110 -15.10 -6.37 13.92
N PHE A 111 -13.90 -5.84 13.97
CA PHE A 111 -13.43 -4.96 15.03
C PHE A 111 -13.39 -3.49 14.57
N MET A 112 -13.54 -2.58 15.51
CA MET A 112 -13.44 -1.15 15.25
C MET A 112 -12.06 -0.72 14.69
N SER A 113 -11.01 -1.50 14.98
CA SER A 113 -9.64 -1.31 14.46
C SER A 113 -9.49 -1.63 12.97
N GLY A 114 -10.54 -2.18 12.34
CA GLY A 114 -10.50 -2.74 10.98
C GLY A 114 -10.04 -4.18 10.91
N GLU A 115 -9.62 -4.78 12.02
CA GLU A 115 -9.37 -6.21 12.09
C GLU A 115 -10.67 -6.98 11.87
N PHE A 116 -10.56 -8.15 11.26
CA PHE A 116 -11.69 -9.04 11.05
C PHE A 116 -11.27 -10.50 10.97
N SER A 117 -12.23 -11.37 11.23
CA SER A 117 -12.11 -12.81 11.04
C SER A 117 -13.42 -13.35 10.49
N VAL A 118 -13.37 -14.11 9.40
CA VAL A 118 -14.51 -14.77 8.79
C VAL A 118 -14.21 -16.26 8.71
N ALA A 119 -14.94 -17.06 9.47
CA ALA A 119 -14.89 -18.52 9.40
C ALA A 119 -16.00 -19.00 8.47
N LEU A 120 -15.64 -19.79 7.46
CA LEU A 120 -16.54 -20.33 6.45
C LEU A 120 -16.71 -21.84 6.63
N ASP A 121 -17.91 -22.33 6.38
CA ASP A 121 -18.16 -23.77 6.34
C ASP A 121 -17.49 -24.39 5.11
N ALA A 122 -16.94 -25.60 5.30
CA ALA A 122 -16.25 -26.28 4.22
C ALA A 122 -17.17 -26.55 3.03
N GLY A 123 -16.65 -26.30 1.81
CA GLY A 123 -17.37 -26.52 0.56
C GLY A 123 -18.25 -25.35 0.08
N VAL A 124 -18.37 -24.27 0.86
CA VAL A 124 -19.12 -23.05 0.44
C VAL A 124 -18.38 -22.31 -0.67
N TYR A 125 -17.09 -22.06 -0.45
CA TYR A 125 -16.21 -21.44 -1.45
C TYR A 125 -15.17 -22.46 -1.85
N GLN A 126 -15.33 -23.07 -2.99
CA GLN A 126 -14.43 -24.09 -3.52
C GLN A 126 -13.82 -23.59 -4.83
N ALA A 127 -12.55 -23.81 -5.02
CA ALA A 127 -11.85 -23.49 -6.25
C ALA A 127 -10.80 -24.55 -6.57
N ASP A 128 -10.56 -24.74 -7.85
CA ASP A 128 -9.47 -25.59 -8.32
C ASP A 128 -8.11 -24.97 -7.95
N PRO A 129 -7.04 -25.76 -7.79
CA PRO A 129 -5.73 -25.29 -7.40
C PRO A 129 -5.20 -24.14 -8.25
N ASP A 130 -5.49 -24.14 -9.56
CA ASP A 130 -5.07 -23.11 -10.50
C ASP A 130 -5.89 -21.81 -10.41
N GLU A 131 -7.07 -21.86 -9.78
CA GLU A 131 -8.00 -20.74 -9.65
C GLU A 131 -8.00 -20.11 -8.25
N LEU A 132 -7.30 -20.68 -7.27
CA LEU A 132 -7.30 -20.21 -5.88
C LEU A 132 -6.93 -18.71 -5.75
N GLU A 133 -6.00 -18.23 -6.56
CA GLU A 133 -5.60 -16.82 -6.52
C GLU A 133 -6.74 -15.88 -6.92
N ARG A 134 -7.43 -16.24 -8.00
CA ARG A 134 -8.59 -15.49 -8.49
C ARG A 134 -9.73 -15.56 -7.48
N ALA A 135 -10.05 -16.75 -7.00
CA ALA A 135 -11.10 -16.95 -6.01
C ALA A 135 -10.83 -16.18 -4.71
N GLY A 136 -9.56 -16.13 -4.28
CA GLY A 136 -9.16 -15.33 -3.13
C GLY A 136 -9.38 -13.83 -3.35
N ARG A 137 -8.97 -13.28 -4.50
CA ARG A 137 -9.25 -11.88 -4.85
C ARG A 137 -10.74 -11.59 -4.94
N ASP A 138 -11.52 -12.48 -5.53
CA ASP A 138 -12.97 -12.33 -5.65
C ASP A 138 -13.63 -12.30 -4.26
N CYS A 139 -13.20 -13.15 -3.31
CA CYS A 139 -13.66 -13.12 -1.93
C CYS A 139 -13.27 -11.82 -1.20
N LEU A 140 -12.06 -11.30 -1.42
CA LEU A 140 -11.65 -10.02 -0.83
C LEU A 140 -12.42 -8.83 -1.42
N ALA A 141 -12.78 -8.90 -2.70
CA ALA A 141 -13.64 -7.90 -3.33
C ALA A 141 -15.04 -7.84 -2.72
N LEU A 142 -15.61 -8.98 -2.26
CA LEU A 142 -16.87 -9.01 -1.50
C LEU A 142 -16.76 -8.28 -0.15
N LEU A 143 -15.56 -8.22 0.43
CA LEU A 143 -15.26 -7.41 1.62
C LEU A 143 -14.98 -5.94 1.29
N GLY A 144 -15.10 -5.53 0.01
CA GLY A 144 -14.78 -4.18 -0.44
C GLY A 144 -13.28 -3.88 -0.44
N MET A 145 -12.44 -4.91 -0.61
CA MET A 145 -10.99 -4.78 -0.61
C MET A 145 -10.42 -5.04 -2.01
N GLU A 146 -9.63 -4.11 -2.49
CA GLU A 146 -8.68 -4.34 -3.58
C GLU A 146 -7.35 -4.81 -2.97
N ALA A 147 -6.79 -5.92 -3.48
CA ALA A 147 -5.63 -6.52 -2.85
C ALA A 147 -4.69 -7.22 -3.85
N GLU A 148 -3.40 -7.20 -3.52
CA GLU A 148 -2.35 -7.93 -4.23
C GLU A 148 -1.91 -9.15 -3.41
N LEU A 149 -1.53 -10.24 -4.09
CA LEU A 149 -0.96 -11.41 -3.45
C LEU A 149 0.49 -11.13 -3.03
N VAL A 150 0.81 -11.43 -1.76
CA VAL A 150 2.15 -11.23 -1.18
C VAL A 150 2.91 -12.54 -1.07
N SER A 151 2.29 -13.58 -0.50
CA SER A 151 2.92 -14.87 -0.28
C SER A 151 1.95 -16.02 -0.33
N ARG A 152 2.49 -17.22 -0.54
CA ARG A 152 1.78 -18.49 -0.51
C ARG A 152 2.60 -19.46 0.33
N GLU A 153 2.00 -19.98 1.36
CA GLU A 153 2.58 -21.04 2.17
C GLU A 153 1.67 -22.27 2.12
N THR A 154 2.26 -23.42 1.83
CA THR A 154 1.52 -24.70 1.87
C THR A 154 2.07 -25.53 3.00
N ARG A 155 1.21 -25.98 3.91
CA ARG A 155 1.52 -26.82 5.06
C ARG A 155 0.57 -28.04 5.05
N GLU A 156 1.11 -29.20 4.80
CA GLU A 156 0.33 -30.46 4.78
C GLU A 156 -0.95 -30.37 3.91
N GLN A 157 -2.11 -30.18 4.54
CA GLN A 157 -3.42 -30.10 3.90
C GLN A 157 -3.97 -28.66 3.83
N GLU A 158 -3.21 -27.67 4.32
CA GLU A 158 -3.62 -26.28 4.32
C GLU A 158 -2.69 -25.43 3.47
N SER A 159 -3.26 -24.51 2.73
CA SER A 159 -2.52 -23.44 2.03
C SER A 159 -2.95 -22.10 2.59
N VAL A 160 -2.00 -21.33 3.08
CA VAL A 160 -2.21 -19.97 3.59
C VAL A 160 -1.70 -18.98 2.56
N TRP A 161 -2.58 -18.15 2.09
CA TRP A 161 -2.29 -17.13 1.09
C TRP A 161 -2.44 -15.75 1.71
N THR A 162 -1.39 -14.98 1.70
CA THR A 162 -1.37 -13.64 2.29
C THR A 162 -1.54 -12.60 1.19
N TYR A 163 -2.57 -11.78 1.34
CA TYR A 163 -2.85 -10.65 0.48
C TYR A 163 -2.59 -9.34 1.24
N ARG A 164 -2.23 -8.31 0.50
CA ARG A 164 -2.06 -6.95 1.00
C ARG A 164 -3.08 -6.04 0.35
N GLN A 165 -3.77 -5.25 1.15
CA GLN A 165 -4.73 -4.28 0.65
C GLN A 165 -4.04 -3.18 -0.14
N LEU A 166 -4.67 -2.78 -1.24
CA LEU A 166 -4.34 -1.58 -2.00
C LEU A 166 -5.31 -0.45 -1.60
N TRP A 167 -4.80 0.76 -1.52
CA TRP A 167 -5.56 1.99 -1.40
C TRP A 167 -5.25 2.86 -2.60
N GLU A 168 -6.21 3.01 -3.52
CA GLU A 168 -5.99 3.72 -4.79
C GLU A 168 -4.72 3.22 -5.52
N ASP A 169 -4.62 1.90 -5.73
CA ASP A 169 -3.47 1.20 -6.33
C ASP A 169 -2.16 1.24 -5.52
N VAL A 170 -2.16 1.85 -4.33
CA VAL A 170 -0.97 1.94 -3.47
C VAL A 170 -1.04 0.89 -2.35
N PRO A 171 0.02 0.10 -2.12
CA PRO A 171 0.02 -0.94 -1.09
C PRO A 171 -0.05 -0.33 0.32
N VAL A 172 -0.92 -0.90 1.16
CA VAL A 172 -0.97 -0.59 2.59
C VAL A 172 -0.30 -1.73 3.35
N PHE A 173 0.95 -1.53 3.71
CA PHE A 173 1.82 -2.59 4.24
C PHE A 173 1.33 -3.20 5.57
N SER A 174 0.61 -2.44 6.38
CA SER A 174 0.05 -2.89 7.65
C SER A 174 -1.36 -3.51 7.52
N CYS A 175 -1.94 -3.55 6.31
CA CYS A 175 -3.23 -4.16 6.06
C CYS A 175 -3.06 -5.43 5.23
N GLN A 176 -2.82 -6.54 5.93
CA GLN A 176 -2.69 -7.85 5.34
C GLN A 176 -3.87 -8.74 5.74
N VAL A 177 -4.23 -9.64 4.85
CA VAL A 177 -5.28 -10.63 5.04
C VAL A 177 -4.77 -12.00 4.64
N GLU A 178 -4.89 -12.94 5.53
CA GLU A 178 -4.59 -14.34 5.32
C GLU A 178 -5.86 -15.08 4.94
N LEU A 179 -5.79 -15.83 3.85
CA LEU A 179 -6.82 -16.76 3.38
C LEU A 179 -6.31 -18.17 3.59
N THR A 180 -7.02 -18.96 4.41
CA THR A 180 -6.67 -20.37 4.65
C THR A 180 -7.56 -21.25 3.80
N TRP A 181 -6.92 -22.01 2.93
CA TRP A 181 -7.56 -23.01 2.07
C TRP A 181 -7.27 -24.41 2.60
N ARG A 182 -8.29 -25.25 2.65
CA ARG A 182 -8.20 -26.68 3.03
C ARG A 182 -8.93 -27.51 1.97
N ASP A 183 -8.21 -28.41 1.30
CA ASP A 183 -8.74 -29.26 0.24
C ASP A 183 -9.50 -28.46 -0.86
N GLY A 184 -8.94 -27.32 -1.27
CA GLY A 184 -9.55 -26.42 -2.26
C GLY A 184 -10.72 -25.57 -1.74
N SER A 185 -11.11 -25.72 -0.46
CA SER A 185 -12.17 -24.94 0.17
C SER A 185 -11.58 -23.81 1.01
N LEU A 186 -12.08 -22.58 0.84
CA LEU A 186 -11.75 -21.46 1.71
C LEU A 186 -12.47 -21.62 3.04
N VAL A 187 -11.71 -21.72 4.13
CA VAL A 187 -12.26 -21.98 5.47
C VAL A 187 -12.09 -20.81 6.44
N LEU A 188 -11.09 -19.93 6.20
CA LEU A 188 -10.84 -18.80 7.08
C LEU A 188 -10.26 -17.63 6.28
N LEU A 189 -10.78 -16.43 6.55
CA LEU A 189 -10.18 -15.15 6.17
C LEU A 189 -9.96 -14.39 7.47
N ARG A 190 -8.74 -13.90 7.69
CA ARG A 190 -8.45 -13.05 8.85
C ARG A 190 -7.41 -11.99 8.50
N GLY A 191 -7.53 -10.84 9.10
CA GLY A 191 -6.56 -9.78 8.90
C GLY A 191 -7.12 -8.42 9.27
N ARG A 192 -6.59 -7.41 8.60
CA ARG A 192 -7.01 -6.02 8.79
C ARG A 192 -7.38 -5.40 7.46
N ARG A 193 -8.51 -4.70 7.44
CA ARG A 193 -8.96 -3.92 6.28
C ARG A 193 -9.15 -2.45 6.63
N LEU A 194 -8.88 -1.59 5.69
CA LEU A 194 -9.33 -0.21 5.68
C LEU A 194 -10.62 -0.12 4.89
N ALA A 195 -11.67 0.38 5.52
CA ALA A 195 -12.95 0.68 4.88
C ALA A 195 -13.37 2.07 5.33
N GLY A 196 -13.58 2.99 4.39
CA GLY A 196 -13.95 4.36 4.74
C GLY A 196 -13.40 5.39 3.77
N SER A 197 -13.09 6.56 4.30
CA SER A 197 -12.59 7.69 3.53
C SER A 197 -11.27 8.20 4.10
N ALA A 198 -10.43 8.71 3.21
CA ALA A 198 -9.21 9.39 3.59
C ALA A 198 -9.20 10.83 3.02
N LEU A 199 -8.64 11.75 3.77
CA LEU A 199 -8.45 13.14 3.38
C LEU A 199 -6.97 13.50 3.48
N PRO A 200 -6.44 14.36 2.59
CA PRO A 200 -5.04 14.80 2.68
C PRO A 200 -4.72 15.33 4.08
N ALA A 201 -3.58 14.88 4.62
CA ALA A 201 -3.01 15.37 5.87
C ALA A 201 -1.89 16.36 5.56
N ASP A 202 -1.75 17.37 6.39
CA ASP A 202 -0.62 18.31 6.31
C ASP A 202 0.61 17.68 7.00
N THR A 203 1.30 16.81 6.26
CA THR A 203 2.46 16.05 6.77
C THR A 203 3.81 16.57 6.26
N GLY A 204 3.81 17.63 5.44
CA GLY A 204 5.02 18.11 4.77
C GLY A 204 5.30 17.41 3.43
N ALA A 205 6.32 17.88 2.73
CA ALA A 205 6.73 17.32 1.45
C ALA A 205 7.46 15.98 1.63
N PRO A 206 7.22 15.00 0.77
CA PRO A 206 7.92 13.72 0.81
C PRO A 206 9.41 13.90 0.52
N LEU A 207 10.24 13.09 1.16
CA LEU A 207 11.67 13.02 0.92
C LEU A 207 11.95 12.40 -0.45
N THR A 208 13.03 12.85 -1.09
CA THR A 208 13.52 12.20 -2.32
C THR A 208 14.05 10.80 -2.00
N THR A 209 13.96 9.89 -2.96
CA THR A 209 14.46 8.51 -2.82
C THR A 209 15.94 8.47 -2.40
N ALA A 210 16.77 9.34 -2.96
CA ALA A 210 18.17 9.48 -2.56
C ALA A 210 18.32 9.84 -1.08
N THR A 211 17.51 10.78 -0.58
CA THR A 211 17.49 11.15 0.85
C THR A 211 17.04 10.00 1.72
N VAL A 212 16.01 9.25 1.28
CA VAL A 212 15.51 8.05 1.98
C VAL A 212 16.60 6.99 2.11
N LEU A 213 17.39 6.72 1.05
CA LEU A 213 18.50 5.77 1.10
C LEU A 213 19.60 6.21 2.10
N VAL A 214 19.90 7.51 2.15
CA VAL A 214 20.85 8.05 3.15
C VAL A 214 20.28 7.94 4.56
N ARG A 215 18.98 8.20 4.76
CA ARG A 215 18.29 8.04 6.04
C ARG A 215 18.22 6.57 6.47
N PHE A 216 17.97 5.68 5.51
CA PHE A 216 18.03 4.24 5.75
C PHE A 216 19.40 3.81 6.30
N LEU A 217 20.50 4.22 5.63
CA LEU A 217 21.87 3.95 6.10
C LEU A 217 22.13 4.50 7.50
N ALA A 218 21.70 5.74 7.76
CA ALA A 218 21.84 6.34 9.08
C ALA A 218 21.07 5.58 10.15
N GLY A 219 19.81 5.22 9.86
CA GLY A 219 18.96 4.45 10.77
C GLY A 219 19.47 3.05 11.05
N LEU A 220 20.11 2.36 10.08
CA LEU A 220 20.78 1.09 10.31
C LEU A 220 21.91 1.25 11.35
N ASN A 221 22.75 2.29 11.18
CA ASN A 221 23.84 2.55 12.11
C ASN A 221 23.35 2.92 13.52
N GLU A 222 22.30 3.76 13.62
CA GLU A 222 21.70 4.16 14.91
C GLU A 222 21.05 2.98 15.63
N GLY A 223 20.37 2.11 14.89
CA GLY A 223 19.69 0.93 15.42
C GLY A 223 20.60 -0.29 15.60
N ASN A 224 21.88 -0.23 15.23
CA ASN A 224 22.79 -1.36 15.16
C ASN A 224 22.26 -2.53 14.33
N TYR A 225 21.51 -2.22 13.27
CA TYR A 225 21.05 -3.22 12.32
C TYR A 225 22.12 -3.48 11.25
N VAL A 226 22.13 -4.69 10.73
CA VAL A 226 23.13 -5.13 9.73
C VAL A 226 22.38 -5.75 8.55
N CYS A 227 22.75 -5.32 7.35
CA CYS A 227 22.38 -5.98 6.11
C CYS A 227 23.54 -5.88 5.12
N SER A 228 23.61 -6.80 4.15
CA SER A 228 24.63 -6.79 3.10
C SER A 228 24.08 -6.48 1.72
N SER A 229 22.75 -6.57 1.53
CA SER A 229 22.11 -6.20 0.27
C SER A 229 20.71 -5.60 0.49
N ILE A 230 20.32 -4.73 -0.45
CA ILE A 230 18.95 -4.30 -0.64
C ILE A 230 18.39 -5.08 -1.83
N ASP A 231 17.35 -5.88 -1.59
CA ASP A 231 16.72 -6.72 -2.59
C ASP A 231 15.60 -6.00 -3.35
N GLY A 232 14.94 -5.07 -2.66
CA GLY A 232 13.87 -4.27 -3.24
C GLY A 232 13.55 -3.01 -2.43
N MET A 233 12.89 -2.06 -3.09
CA MET A 233 12.39 -0.84 -2.46
C MET A 233 11.05 -0.46 -3.09
N ARG A 234 10.02 -0.28 -2.27
CA ARG A 234 8.67 0.03 -2.74
C ARG A 234 7.99 1.08 -1.86
N ALA A 235 7.36 2.07 -2.50
CA ALA A 235 6.53 3.05 -1.79
C ALA A 235 5.16 2.47 -1.43
N GLY A 236 4.61 2.91 -0.31
CA GLY A 236 3.29 2.52 0.16
C GLY A 236 2.90 3.25 1.43
N TYR A 237 1.86 2.76 2.08
CA TYR A 237 1.35 3.31 3.33
C TYR A 237 1.51 2.34 4.49
N VAL A 238 1.68 2.91 5.67
CA VAL A 238 1.49 2.22 6.96
C VAL A 238 0.40 2.96 7.73
N VAL A 239 -0.51 2.21 8.35
CA VAL A 239 -1.55 2.76 9.22
C VAL A 239 -0.97 3.04 10.58
N SER A 240 -1.00 4.29 11.02
CA SER A 240 -0.72 4.71 12.38
C SER A 240 -2.00 5.15 13.08
N GLY A 241 -2.10 4.88 14.36
CA GLY A 241 -3.28 5.17 15.17
C GLY A 241 -4.12 3.91 15.47
N ALA A 242 -4.91 4.01 16.50
CA ALA A 242 -5.74 2.93 17.02
C ALA A 242 -7.22 3.23 16.79
N SER A 243 -7.98 2.21 16.41
CA SER A 243 -9.42 2.16 16.35
C SER A 243 -10.09 2.89 15.17
N ARG A 244 -10.85 3.96 15.40
CA ARG A 244 -11.79 4.52 14.42
C ARG A 244 -11.18 5.53 13.44
N SER A 245 -10.11 6.18 13.83
CA SER A 245 -9.40 7.14 12.99
C SER A 245 -7.91 6.92 13.10
N GLY A 246 -7.20 7.13 12.03
CA GLY A 246 -5.77 6.97 11.94
C GLY A 246 -5.19 7.80 10.82
N GLN A 247 -3.93 7.62 10.58
CA GLN A 247 -3.21 8.24 9.49
C GLN A 247 -2.59 7.15 8.59
N LEU A 248 -2.70 7.32 7.29
CA LEU A 248 -1.92 6.60 6.32
C LEU A 248 -0.62 7.38 6.12
N THR A 249 0.44 6.89 6.73
CA THR A 249 1.77 7.49 6.64
C THR A 249 2.49 6.94 5.42
N PRO A 250 2.96 7.77 4.49
CA PRO A 250 3.72 7.31 3.34
C PRO A 250 5.08 6.79 3.81
N VAL A 251 5.44 5.59 3.39
CA VAL A 251 6.70 4.95 3.75
C VAL A 251 7.36 4.33 2.53
N TRP A 252 8.67 4.17 2.61
CA TRP A 252 9.43 3.31 1.74
C TRP A 252 9.72 1.99 2.46
N ARG A 253 9.17 0.89 1.97
CA ARG A 253 9.57 -0.44 2.39
C ARG A 253 10.83 -0.84 1.67
N VAL A 254 11.89 -1.08 2.43
CA VAL A 254 13.19 -1.55 1.96
C VAL A 254 13.34 -3.02 2.37
N GLU A 255 13.39 -3.90 1.40
CA GLU A 255 13.62 -5.33 1.59
C GLU A 255 15.10 -5.61 1.50
N THR A 256 15.64 -6.35 2.48
CA THR A 256 17.07 -6.69 2.59
C THR A 256 17.25 -8.18 2.83
N ASP A 257 18.47 -8.64 2.72
CA ASP A 257 18.89 -10.03 3.04
C ASP A 257 18.64 -10.44 4.50
N THR A 258 18.43 -9.48 5.40
CA THR A 258 18.20 -9.74 6.84
C THR A 258 16.79 -9.44 7.31
N GLY A 259 15.93 -8.89 6.46
CA GLY A 259 14.56 -8.53 6.77
C GLY A 259 14.11 -7.26 6.06
N ALA A 260 12.93 -6.78 6.42
CA ALA A 260 12.36 -5.58 5.81
C ALA A 260 12.36 -4.40 6.80
N TYR A 261 12.44 -3.19 6.26
CA TYR A 261 12.42 -1.95 7.04
C TYR A 261 11.47 -0.96 6.38
N ASP A 262 10.72 -0.24 7.19
CA ASP A 262 9.92 0.90 6.73
C ASP A 262 10.68 2.19 7.06
N VAL A 263 10.92 3.01 6.04
CA VAL A 263 11.48 4.35 6.17
C VAL A 263 10.35 5.35 5.95
N ASP A 264 10.02 6.13 6.96
CA ASP A 264 9.02 7.18 6.87
C ASP A 264 9.37 8.16 5.74
N GLY A 265 8.44 8.33 4.80
CA GLY A 265 8.66 9.12 3.58
C GLY A 265 8.77 10.63 3.81
N VAL A 266 8.48 11.13 5.01
CA VAL A 266 8.53 12.54 5.37
C VAL A 266 9.66 12.81 6.36
N THR A 267 9.75 12.03 7.42
CA THR A 267 10.73 12.25 8.50
C THR A 267 12.04 11.50 8.26
N GLY A 268 12.02 10.42 7.50
CA GLY A 268 13.14 9.52 7.29
C GLY A 268 13.42 8.59 8.48
N ALA A 269 12.48 8.46 9.42
CA ALA A 269 12.62 7.54 10.54
C ALA A 269 12.58 6.08 10.06
N LEU A 270 13.50 5.26 10.56
CA LEU A 270 13.61 3.83 10.22
C LEU A 270 12.90 2.99 11.27
N VAL A 271 12.05 2.06 10.83
CA VAL A 271 11.37 1.09 11.68
C VAL A 271 11.55 -0.31 11.10
N PRO A 272 12.09 -1.28 11.85
CA PRO A 272 12.13 -2.66 11.39
C PRO A 272 10.73 -3.25 11.29
N VAL A 273 10.50 -4.03 10.24
CA VAL A 273 9.26 -4.77 10.05
C VAL A 273 9.38 -6.13 10.74
N ALA A 274 8.47 -6.40 11.67
CA ALA A 274 8.44 -7.65 12.45
C ALA A 274 7.90 -8.82 11.63
#